data_522444f001f1747e5d94cd19487c4c1f
#
_entry.id   522444f001f1747e5d94cd19487c4c1f
#
_cell.length_a   1.000
_cell.length_b   1.000
_cell.length_c   1.000
_cell.angle_alpha   90.00
_cell.angle_beta   90.00
_cell.angle_gamma   90.00
#
_symmetry.space_group_name_H-M   'P 1'
#
loop_
_entity.id
_entity.type
_entity.pdbx_description
1 polymer ?
#
loop_
_entity_poly.entity_id
_entity_poly.type
_entity_poly.pdbx_seq_one_letter_code
_entity_poly.pdbx_strand_id
1 'polypeptide(L)'
;GALPWYHSFGLTLTLIASALHQSKLICILDPRAGKPPFSDILKAIQDYKVTLLHAVPAMYVALAYHPNVAKYDLSSLKACGAGAAALAPATAKVFEGETGATLFEGYGLTETSPLASADPSNKRQRKFGSVGFPMPDTIIKIVDVDTGKKEMKTGDDGEVAIHGPQVMKGYWNKPKETAAVMQTIGGKRYFLSGDIGHFDKEGYLVITDRKKDMINVSGLKAWPAEIEELLTEHPKIQMAAVIGIPREDDPGNETVKAYVVLAPGQTATEEEIMTWAKDKMAAYKRPKAVEFRDALPQSAVGKVLRRILRDEELAKMGEKWEPSG
;
A
#
# COMPACT_ATOMS: atom_id res chain seq x y z
N GLY A 1 6.27 -1.58 -20.26
CA GLY A 1 5.67 -0.39 -19.61
C GLY A 1 4.16 -0.49 -19.59
N ALA A 2 3.61 -1.06 -18.53
CA ALA A 2 2.16 -1.19 -18.34
C ALA A 2 1.62 -0.17 -17.32
N LEU A 3 2.51 0.61 -16.68
CA LEU A 3 2.15 1.66 -15.74
C LEU A 3 1.97 3.01 -16.45
N PRO A 4 1.04 3.86 -16.00
CA PRO A 4 0.81 5.18 -16.60
C PRO A 4 2.02 6.10 -16.38
N TRP A 5 2.49 6.76 -17.45
CA TRP A 5 3.67 7.63 -17.38
C TRP A 5 3.41 9.00 -16.78
N TYR A 6 2.15 9.38 -16.57
CA TYR A 6 1.82 10.56 -15.77
C TYR A 6 1.97 10.32 -14.26
N HIS A 7 2.18 9.07 -13.82
CA HIS A 7 2.52 8.72 -12.45
C HIS A 7 4.03 8.51 -12.31
N SER A 8 4.64 9.03 -11.24
CA SER A 8 6.10 8.97 -11.01
C SER A 8 6.65 7.55 -11.07
N PHE A 9 5.90 6.53 -10.63
CA PHE A 9 6.29 5.13 -10.72
C PHE A 9 6.53 4.70 -12.17
N GLY A 10 5.53 4.90 -13.04
CA GLY A 10 5.64 4.56 -14.46
C GLY A 10 6.67 5.43 -15.18
N LEU A 11 6.69 6.75 -14.92
CA LEU A 11 7.62 7.66 -15.53
C LEU A 11 9.08 7.29 -15.23
N THR A 12 9.42 7.13 -13.97
CA THR A 12 10.81 6.92 -13.55
C THR A 12 11.27 5.48 -13.77
N LEU A 13 10.55 4.49 -13.22
CA LEU A 13 11.03 3.11 -13.21
C LEU A 13 10.76 2.35 -14.53
N THR A 14 9.89 2.87 -15.41
CA THR A 14 9.73 2.26 -16.74
C THR A 14 10.31 3.12 -17.84
N LEU A 15 9.85 4.34 -18.06
CA LEU A 15 10.27 5.16 -19.19
C LEU A 15 11.72 5.64 -19.04
N ILE A 16 12.00 6.40 -17.95
CA ILE A 16 13.34 7.02 -17.77
C ILE A 16 14.41 5.95 -17.55
N ALA A 17 14.14 4.97 -16.68
CA ALA A 17 15.09 3.88 -16.44
C ALA A 17 15.40 3.08 -17.71
N SER A 18 14.39 2.79 -18.55
CA SER A 18 14.62 2.11 -19.83
C SER A 18 15.51 2.92 -20.78
N ALA A 19 15.31 4.25 -20.84
CA ALA A 19 16.14 5.13 -21.65
C ALA A 19 17.59 5.19 -21.15
N LEU A 20 17.77 5.34 -19.83
CA LEU A 20 19.11 5.39 -19.21
C LEU A 20 19.90 4.10 -19.37
N HIS A 21 19.25 2.96 -19.27
CA HIS A 21 19.87 1.64 -19.43
C HIS A 21 19.86 1.14 -20.87
N GLN A 22 19.41 1.96 -21.84
CA GLN A 22 19.33 1.61 -23.28
C GLN A 22 18.54 0.30 -23.49
N SER A 23 17.51 0.09 -22.68
CA SER A 23 16.68 -1.12 -22.72
C SER A 23 15.53 -0.95 -23.72
N LYS A 24 15.12 -2.05 -24.35
CA LYS A 24 13.91 -2.06 -25.16
C LYS A 24 12.68 -1.96 -24.29
N LEU A 25 11.90 -0.90 -24.45
CA LEU A 25 10.64 -0.68 -23.74
C LEU A 25 9.45 -1.09 -24.62
N ILE A 26 8.65 -2.05 -24.16
CA ILE A 26 7.39 -2.45 -24.77
C ILE A 26 6.27 -1.70 -24.06
N CYS A 27 5.58 -0.81 -24.80
CA CYS A 27 4.51 0.02 -24.26
C CYS A 27 3.16 -0.69 -24.41
N ILE A 28 2.43 -0.82 -23.31
CA ILE A 28 1.06 -1.31 -23.27
C ILE A 28 0.16 -0.11 -22.96
N LEU A 29 -0.64 0.31 -23.94
CA LEU A 29 -1.49 1.49 -23.83
C LEU A 29 -2.65 1.30 -22.84
N ASP A 30 -3.28 0.14 -22.88
CA ASP A 30 -4.27 -0.29 -21.89
C ASP A 30 -3.86 -1.64 -21.32
N PRO A 31 -3.42 -1.69 -20.05
CA PRO A 31 -3.01 -2.95 -19.43
C PRO A 31 -4.15 -3.98 -19.30
N ARG A 32 -5.41 -3.53 -19.35
CA ARG A 32 -6.59 -4.41 -19.28
C ARG A 32 -7.02 -4.94 -20.65
N ALA A 33 -6.35 -4.53 -21.72
CA ALA A 33 -6.67 -4.97 -23.07
C ALA A 33 -6.52 -6.49 -23.25
N GLY A 34 -7.23 -7.01 -24.24
CA GLY A 34 -7.30 -8.45 -24.53
C GLY A 34 -8.59 -9.12 -24.09
N LYS A 35 -8.77 -10.36 -24.54
CA LYS A 35 -9.91 -11.22 -24.19
C LYS A 35 -9.39 -12.62 -23.84
N PRO A 36 -9.46 -13.01 -22.53
CA PRO A 36 -9.90 -12.23 -21.36
C PRO A 36 -9.04 -10.98 -21.09
N PRO A 37 -9.48 -10.06 -20.21
CA PRO A 37 -8.67 -8.88 -19.84
C PRO A 37 -7.25 -9.26 -19.38
N PHE A 38 -6.26 -8.39 -19.67
CA PHE A 38 -4.82 -8.57 -19.41
C PHE A 38 -4.11 -9.57 -20.35
N SER A 39 -4.81 -10.19 -21.33
CA SER A 39 -4.17 -11.09 -22.31
C SER A 39 -3.07 -10.42 -23.12
N ASP A 40 -3.20 -9.11 -23.42
CA ASP A 40 -2.22 -8.38 -24.21
C ASP A 40 -0.88 -8.21 -23.48
N ILE A 41 -0.90 -8.12 -22.15
CA ILE A 41 0.34 -8.13 -21.34
C ILE A 41 1.03 -9.49 -21.44
N LEU A 42 0.29 -10.60 -21.25
CA LEU A 42 0.84 -11.95 -21.33
C LEU A 42 1.43 -12.22 -22.74
N LYS A 43 0.69 -11.81 -23.78
CA LYS A 43 1.14 -11.91 -25.16
C LYS A 43 2.42 -11.08 -25.40
N ALA A 44 2.48 -9.85 -24.90
CA ALA A 44 3.66 -9.01 -25.06
C ALA A 44 4.89 -9.60 -24.32
N ILE A 45 4.71 -10.19 -23.13
CA ILE A 45 5.80 -10.87 -22.42
C ILE A 45 6.37 -12.00 -23.29
N GLN A 46 5.50 -12.84 -23.83
CA GLN A 46 5.90 -13.94 -24.70
C GLN A 46 6.58 -13.48 -25.99
N ASP A 47 5.93 -12.58 -26.75
CA ASP A 47 6.35 -12.20 -28.10
C ASP A 47 7.66 -11.41 -28.10
N TYR A 48 7.85 -10.56 -27.09
CA TYR A 48 9.03 -9.69 -26.97
C TYR A 48 10.06 -10.19 -25.97
N LYS A 49 9.84 -11.37 -25.35
CA LYS A 49 10.72 -11.97 -24.35
C LYS A 49 11.08 -10.97 -23.26
N VAL A 50 10.05 -10.36 -22.64
CA VAL A 50 10.20 -9.34 -21.60
C VAL A 50 10.92 -9.94 -20.40
N THR A 51 11.91 -9.23 -19.87
CA THR A 51 12.72 -9.69 -18.73
C THR A 51 12.38 -8.99 -17.42
N LEU A 52 11.81 -7.80 -17.49
CA LEU A 52 11.45 -6.99 -16.32
C LEU A 52 10.03 -6.44 -16.47
N LEU A 53 9.20 -6.62 -15.45
CA LEU A 53 7.86 -6.06 -15.37
C LEU A 53 7.68 -5.25 -14.07
N HIS A 54 7.30 -3.98 -14.19
CA HIS A 54 6.78 -3.19 -13.06
C HIS A 54 5.27 -3.08 -13.18
N ALA A 55 4.57 -3.45 -12.11
CA ALA A 55 3.11 -3.42 -12.07
C ALA A 55 2.60 -3.15 -10.64
N VAL A 56 1.30 -2.88 -10.50
CA VAL A 56 0.64 -2.79 -9.20
C VAL A 56 0.11 -4.15 -8.77
N PRO A 57 -0.11 -4.40 -7.46
CA PRO A 57 -0.58 -5.69 -6.96
C PRO A 57 -1.83 -6.23 -7.67
N ALA A 58 -2.82 -5.37 -7.95
CA ALA A 58 -4.03 -5.78 -8.68
C ALA A 58 -3.73 -6.34 -10.08
N MET A 59 -2.70 -5.84 -10.77
CA MET A 59 -2.27 -6.40 -12.05
C MET A 59 -1.61 -7.77 -11.87
N TYR A 60 -0.79 -7.95 -10.84
CA TYR A 60 -0.20 -9.26 -10.52
C TYR A 60 -1.26 -10.30 -10.15
N VAL A 61 -2.31 -9.92 -9.41
CA VAL A 61 -3.48 -10.78 -9.16
C VAL A 61 -4.12 -11.19 -10.48
N ALA A 62 -4.42 -10.23 -11.36
CA ALA A 62 -5.05 -10.51 -12.64
C ALA A 62 -4.20 -11.41 -13.56
N LEU A 63 -2.88 -11.25 -13.54
CA LEU A 63 -1.96 -12.07 -14.33
C LEU A 63 -1.78 -13.47 -13.73
N ALA A 64 -1.64 -13.58 -12.39
CA ALA A 64 -1.45 -14.86 -11.70
C ALA A 64 -2.66 -15.80 -11.86
N TYR A 65 -3.86 -15.23 -11.79
CA TYR A 65 -5.11 -16.00 -11.90
C TYR A 65 -5.78 -15.89 -13.28
N HIS A 66 -5.03 -15.45 -14.29
CA HIS A 66 -5.56 -15.35 -15.64
C HIS A 66 -5.91 -16.75 -16.20
N PRO A 67 -7.13 -16.96 -16.74
CA PRO A 67 -7.61 -18.31 -17.12
C PRO A 67 -6.77 -18.99 -18.19
N ASN A 68 -5.96 -18.24 -18.94
CA ASN A 68 -5.09 -18.75 -19.97
C ASN A 68 -3.60 -18.56 -19.65
N VAL A 69 -3.19 -18.26 -18.40
CA VAL A 69 -1.79 -17.97 -18.07
C VAL A 69 -0.85 -19.07 -18.52
N ALA A 70 -1.22 -20.32 -18.30
CA ALA A 70 -0.45 -21.50 -18.68
C ALA A 70 -0.27 -21.69 -20.22
N LYS A 71 -1.00 -20.91 -21.05
CA LYS A 71 -0.86 -20.96 -22.52
C LYS A 71 0.24 -20.02 -23.04
N TYR A 72 0.78 -19.16 -22.19
CA TYR A 72 1.81 -18.20 -22.56
C TYR A 72 3.18 -18.62 -22.01
N ASP A 73 4.22 -18.44 -22.83
CA ASP A 73 5.61 -18.61 -22.40
C ASP A 73 6.07 -17.34 -21.65
N LEU A 74 6.07 -17.39 -20.32
CA LEU A 74 6.49 -16.30 -19.46
C LEU A 74 7.91 -16.49 -18.89
N SER A 75 8.63 -17.53 -19.32
CA SER A 75 9.95 -17.92 -18.79
C SER A 75 11.05 -16.88 -19.00
N SER A 76 10.82 -15.90 -19.89
CA SER A 76 11.74 -14.79 -20.10
C SER A 76 11.79 -13.79 -18.93
N LEU A 77 10.74 -13.73 -18.09
CA LEU A 77 10.70 -12.85 -16.94
C LEU A 77 11.76 -13.25 -15.90
N LYS A 78 12.58 -12.29 -15.48
CA LYS A 78 13.63 -12.48 -14.46
C LYS A 78 13.28 -11.82 -13.16
N ALA A 79 12.75 -10.59 -13.24
CA ALA A 79 12.42 -9.77 -12.09
C ALA A 79 11.12 -9.00 -12.31
N CYS A 80 10.31 -8.89 -11.27
CA CYS A 80 9.04 -8.21 -11.30
C CYS A 80 8.91 -7.32 -10.07
N GLY A 81 8.71 -6.01 -10.28
CA GLY A 81 8.57 -5.04 -9.20
C GLY A 81 7.11 -4.69 -8.94
N ALA A 82 6.65 -4.89 -7.72
CA ALA A 82 5.36 -4.43 -7.23
C ALA A 82 5.50 -3.15 -6.41
N GLY A 83 4.53 -2.25 -6.50
CA GLY A 83 4.52 -1.02 -5.71
C GLY A 83 3.14 -0.36 -5.70
N ALA A 84 3.03 0.76 -5.01
CA ALA A 84 1.82 1.55 -4.78
C ALA A 84 0.81 0.96 -3.78
N ALA A 85 0.84 -0.32 -3.49
CA ALA A 85 0.07 -1.00 -2.44
C ALA A 85 0.80 -2.26 -1.99
N ALA A 86 0.42 -2.81 -0.84
CA ALA A 86 0.96 -4.08 -0.35
C ALA A 86 0.54 -5.24 -1.27
N LEU A 87 1.45 -6.18 -1.47
CA LEU A 87 1.23 -7.37 -2.28
C LEU A 87 0.96 -8.58 -1.36
N ALA A 88 -0.16 -9.25 -1.57
CA ALA A 88 -0.46 -10.46 -0.82
C ALA A 88 0.57 -11.58 -1.12
N PRO A 89 1.19 -12.20 -0.11
CA PRO A 89 2.18 -13.27 -0.28
C PRO A 89 1.67 -14.45 -1.11
N ALA A 90 0.36 -14.77 -1.00
CA ALA A 90 -0.27 -15.81 -1.80
C ALA A 90 -0.22 -15.50 -3.31
N THR A 91 -0.53 -14.26 -3.70
CA THR A 91 -0.45 -13.81 -5.10
C THR A 91 0.97 -13.90 -5.63
N ALA A 92 1.96 -13.46 -4.84
CA ALA A 92 3.35 -13.54 -5.23
C ALA A 92 3.79 -14.99 -5.48
N LYS A 93 3.42 -15.92 -4.59
CA LYS A 93 3.75 -17.35 -4.74
C LYS A 93 3.14 -17.95 -6.01
N VAL A 94 1.87 -17.65 -6.32
CA VAL A 94 1.21 -18.14 -7.54
C VAL A 94 1.90 -17.57 -8.77
N PHE A 95 2.08 -16.24 -8.84
CA PHE A 95 2.72 -15.59 -9.98
C PHE A 95 4.14 -16.10 -10.22
N GLU A 96 4.94 -16.27 -9.17
CA GLU A 96 6.30 -16.82 -9.27
C GLU A 96 6.31 -18.29 -9.67
N GLY A 97 5.31 -19.07 -9.28
CA GLY A 97 5.13 -20.45 -9.72
C GLY A 97 4.88 -20.54 -11.22
N GLU A 98 4.05 -19.67 -11.77
CA GLU A 98 3.71 -19.62 -13.20
C GLU A 98 4.86 -19.05 -14.07
N THR A 99 5.67 -18.16 -13.53
CA THR A 99 6.66 -17.41 -14.34
C THR A 99 8.11 -17.79 -14.06
N GLY A 100 8.41 -18.35 -12.90
CA GLY A 100 9.78 -18.53 -12.42
C GLY A 100 10.49 -17.23 -12.01
N ALA A 101 9.90 -16.05 -12.27
CA ALA A 101 10.47 -14.75 -11.94
C ALA A 101 10.52 -14.50 -10.43
N THR A 102 11.34 -13.54 -9.99
CA THR A 102 11.30 -13.03 -8.63
C THR A 102 10.39 -11.79 -8.59
N LEU A 103 9.37 -11.82 -7.72
CA LEU A 103 8.49 -10.68 -7.48
C LEU A 103 8.93 -10.00 -6.18
N PHE A 104 9.35 -8.74 -6.25
CA PHE A 104 9.82 -7.94 -5.11
C PHE A 104 8.97 -6.69 -4.93
N GLU A 105 8.87 -6.20 -3.71
CA GLU A 105 8.12 -4.99 -3.38
C GLU A 105 9.04 -3.78 -3.30
N GLY A 106 8.50 -2.61 -3.68
CA GLY A 106 9.14 -1.32 -3.51
C GLY A 106 8.17 -0.31 -2.90
N TYR A 107 8.70 0.52 -2.02
CA TYR A 107 7.96 1.59 -1.36
C TYR A 107 8.49 2.95 -1.79
N GLY A 108 7.56 3.85 -1.98
CA GLY A 108 7.87 5.24 -2.27
C GLY A 108 6.64 6.07 -2.58
N LEU A 109 6.88 7.35 -2.83
CA LEU A 109 5.87 8.37 -3.04
C LEU A 109 6.29 9.26 -4.22
N THR A 110 5.39 10.07 -4.73
CA THR A 110 5.72 11.09 -5.74
C THR A 110 6.81 12.02 -5.22
N GLU A 111 6.79 12.34 -3.94
CA GLU A 111 7.74 13.19 -3.22
C GLU A 111 9.14 12.57 -3.09
N THR A 112 9.28 11.26 -3.39
CA THR A 112 10.57 10.53 -3.40
C THR A 112 10.97 10.02 -4.80
N SER A 113 10.35 10.47 -5.87
CA SER A 113 10.71 10.37 -7.32
C SER A 113 10.95 8.96 -7.93
N PRO A 114 10.22 7.90 -7.69
CA PRO A 114 9.26 7.59 -6.65
C PRO A 114 9.81 6.78 -5.48
N LEU A 115 10.98 6.10 -5.65
CA LEU A 115 11.41 4.96 -4.83
C LEU A 115 12.27 5.39 -3.64
N ALA A 116 11.85 4.97 -2.43
CA ALA A 116 12.58 5.20 -1.20
C ALA A 116 13.22 3.92 -0.64
N SER A 117 12.54 2.79 -0.76
CA SER A 117 13.08 1.48 -0.37
C SER A 117 12.59 0.38 -1.32
N ALA A 118 13.29 -0.74 -1.36
CA ALA A 118 12.88 -1.91 -2.12
C ALA A 118 13.40 -3.20 -1.49
N ASP A 119 12.66 -4.28 -1.66
CA ASP A 119 13.16 -5.62 -1.38
C ASP A 119 14.35 -5.96 -2.27
N PRO A 120 15.31 -6.75 -1.77
CA PRO A 120 16.31 -7.36 -2.62
C PRO A 120 15.65 -8.20 -3.73
N SER A 121 16.17 -8.08 -4.95
CA SER A 121 15.69 -8.89 -6.09
C SER A 121 16.01 -10.38 -5.97
N ASN A 122 16.70 -10.79 -4.92
CA ASN A 122 17.03 -12.17 -4.61
C ASN A 122 15.95 -12.79 -3.69
N LYS A 123 15.30 -13.85 -4.16
CA LYS A 123 14.25 -14.58 -3.40
C LYS A 123 14.67 -15.00 -1.98
N ARG A 124 15.97 -15.30 -1.75
CA ARG A 124 16.48 -15.74 -0.44
C ARG A 124 16.57 -14.59 0.57
N GLN A 125 16.67 -13.36 0.09
CA GLN A 125 16.81 -12.16 0.93
C GLN A 125 15.54 -11.32 0.98
N ARG A 126 14.52 -11.64 0.18
CA ARG A 126 13.23 -10.97 0.21
C ARG A 126 12.41 -11.42 1.43
N LYS A 127 11.70 -10.49 2.03
CA LYS A 127 10.83 -10.74 3.18
C LYS A 127 9.42 -10.23 2.89
N PHE A 128 8.47 -11.13 2.74
CA PHE A 128 7.07 -10.75 2.53
C PHE A 128 6.54 -9.92 3.71
N GLY A 129 5.72 -8.91 3.39
CA GLY A 129 5.19 -7.95 4.37
C GLY A 129 6.16 -6.83 4.72
N SER A 130 7.36 -6.82 4.11
CA SER A 130 8.28 -5.68 4.16
C SER A 130 8.37 -4.99 2.81
N VAL A 131 8.93 -3.80 2.81
CA VAL A 131 9.29 -3.04 1.61
C VAL A 131 10.82 -2.91 1.47
N GLY A 132 11.55 -3.83 2.10
CA GLY A 132 12.99 -4.02 1.97
C GLY A 132 13.83 -2.97 2.68
N PHE A 133 14.93 -2.59 2.01
CA PHE A 133 15.95 -1.69 2.54
C PHE A 133 15.90 -0.33 1.84
N PRO A 134 16.38 0.75 2.51
CA PRO A 134 16.55 2.04 1.86
C PRO A 134 17.36 1.94 0.57
N MET A 135 16.97 2.72 -0.44
CA MET A 135 17.73 2.83 -1.69
C MET A 135 19.14 3.41 -1.43
N PRO A 136 20.11 3.19 -2.33
CA PRO A 136 21.41 3.84 -2.23
C PRO A 136 21.31 5.35 -1.98
N ASP A 137 22.19 5.89 -1.13
CA ASP A 137 22.22 7.29 -0.71
C ASP A 137 20.94 7.80 0.01
N THR A 138 20.06 6.87 0.40
CA THR A 138 18.82 7.17 1.13
C THR A 138 18.95 6.78 2.60
N ILE A 139 18.54 7.68 3.48
CA ILE A 139 18.45 7.42 4.91
C ILE A 139 16.98 7.46 5.30
N ILE A 140 16.49 6.39 5.86
CA ILE A 140 15.13 6.32 6.44
C ILE A 140 15.26 6.27 7.96
N LYS A 141 14.45 7.07 8.64
CA LYS A 141 14.28 7.05 10.10
C LYS A 141 12.82 6.83 10.42
N ILE A 142 12.58 6.15 11.53
CA ILE A 142 11.25 6.06 12.14
C ILE A 142 11.21 7.06 13.26
N VAL A 143 10.29 8.01 13.19
CA VAL A 143 10.19 9.10 14.15
C VAL A 143 8.84 9.14 14.85
N ASP A 144 8.84 9.71 16.04
CA ASP A 144 7.62 9.89 16.83
C ASP A 144 6.56 10.65 16.03
N VAL A 145 5.33 10.12 16.02
CA VAL A 145 4.23 10.58 15.16
C VAL A 145 3.79 12.00 15.52
N ASP A 146 3.88 12.39 16.80
CA ASP A 146 3.37 13.68 17.27
C ASP A 146 4.39 14.79 17.05
N THR A 147 5.67 14.53 17.29
CA THR A 147 6.74 15.53 17.19
C THR A 147 7.49 15.53 15.86
N GLY A 148 7.52 14.38 15.16
CA GLY A 148 8.29 14.19 13.93
C GLY A 148 9.81 14.28 14.10
N LYS A 149 10.33 14.21 15.32
CA LYS A 149 11.75 14.50 15.63
C LYS A 149 12.46 13.39 16.37
N LYS A 150 11.83 12.80 17.38
CA LYS A 150 12.42 11.75 18.22
C LYS A 150 12.45 10.45 17.44
N GLU A 151 13.63 9.85 17.28
CA GLU A 151 13.77 8.55 16.64
C GLU A 151 13.21 7.44 17.55
N MET A 152 12.43 6.55 16.94
CA MET A 152 11.81 5.39 17.60
C MET A 152 12.81 4.23 17.68
N LYS A 153 12.55 3.30 18.58
CA LYS A 153 13.36 2.07 18.69
C LYS A 153 12.99 1.09 17.58
N THR A 154 13.91 0.20 17.25
CA THR A 154 13.64 -0.91 16.33
C THR A 154 12.45 -1.73 16.82
N GLY A 155 11.48 -1.94 15.96
CA GLY A 155 10.23 -2.63 16.22
C GLY A 155 9.08 -1.74 16.71
N ASP A 156 9.35 -0.48 17.10
CA ASP A 156 8.30 0.47 17.46
C ASP A 156 7.82 1.23 16.22
N ASP A 157 6.50 1.32 16.05
CA ASP A 157 5.90 2.09 14.99
C ASP A 157 6.09 3.61 15.18
N GLY A 158 6.33 4.29 14.08
CA GLY A 158 6.42 5.75 14.01
C GLY A 158 6.27 6.22 12.57
N GLU A 159 6.35 7.54 12.37
CA GLU A 159 6.28 8.11 11.02
C GLU A 159 7.59 7.88 10.26
N VAL A 160 7.46 7.43 9.01
CA VAL A 160 8.60 7.19 8.13
C VAL A 160 9.15 8.52 7.61
N ALA A 161 10.36 8.88 8.04
CA ALA A 161 11.08 10.08 7.64
C ALA A 161 12.20 9.72 6.64
N ILE A 162 12.21 10.37 5.47
CA ILE A 162 13.08 10.00 4.34
C ILE A 162 14.01 11.15 3.99
N HIS A 163 15.31 10.87 3.91
CA HIS A 163 16.35 11.76 3.42
C HIS A 163 17.08 11.08 2.27
N GLY A 164 17.26 11.78 1.14
CA GLY A 164 17.98 11.24 -0.01
C GLY A 164 17.94 12.20 -1.20
N PRO A 165 18.77 11.94 -2.22
CA PRO A 165 18.87 12.80 -3.39
C PRO A 165 17.57 12.86 -4.21
N GLN A 166 16.73 11.81 -4.13
CA GLN A 166 15.45 11.70 -4.82
C GLN A 166 14.30 12.43 -4.11
N VAL A 167 14.50 12.91 -2.88
CA VAL A 167 13.47 13.64 -2.13
C VAL A 167 13.23 15.01 -2.76
N MET A 168 11.97 15.37 -2.97
CA MET A 168 11.54 16.63 -3.54
C MET A 168 12.11 17.85 -2.79
N LYS A 169 12.27 18.97 -3.48
CA LYS A 169 12.61 20.26 -2.85
C LYS A 169 11.44 20.85 -2.07
N GLY A 170 10.21 20.56 -2.46
CA GLY A 170 8.98 21.02 -1.84
C GLY A 170 7.82 21.04 -2.85
N TYR A 171 6.65 21.40 -2.38
CA TYR A 171 5.47 21.59 -3.21
C TYR A 171 5.50 22.95 -3.91
N TRP A 172 5.20 22.96 -5.21
CA TRP A 172 5.24 24.19 -6.02
C TRP A 172 4.24 25.22 -5.50
N ASN A 173 4.74 26.44 -5.21
CA ASN A 173 3.95 27.55 -4.66
C ASN A 173 3.17 27.24 -3.37
N LYS A 174 3.63 26.23 -2.59
CA LYS A 174 2.99 25.80 -1.34
C LYS A 174 4.00 25.73 -0.20
N PRO A 175 4.52 26.88 0.28
CA PRO A 175 5.55 26.90 1.32
C PRO A 175 5.06 26.39 2.67
N LYS A 176 3.79 26.60 3.03
CA LYS A 176 3.21 26.13 4.29
C LYS A 176 3.11 24.60 4.31
N GLU A 177 2.55 24.00 3.25
CA GLU A 177 2.46 22.55 3.10
C GLU A 177 3.84 21.91 3.00
N THR A 178 4.81 22.59 2.37
CA THR A 178 6.20 22.12 2.33
C THR A 178 6.81 22.12 3.74
N ALA A 179 6.60 23.18 4.51
CA ALA A 179 7.12 23.28 5.87
C ALA A 179 6.49 22.22 6.81
N ALA A 180 5.25 21.86 6.59
CA ALA A 180 4.54 20.86 7.40
C ALA A 180 5.11 19.44 7.24
N VAL A 181 5.70 19.12 6.07
CA VAL A 181 6.23 17.78 5.77
C VAL A 181 7.75 17.71 5.75
N MET A 182 8.45 18.81 5.93
CA MET A 182 9.91 18.82 5.94
C MET A 182 10.43 19.11 7.35
N GLN A 183 11.26 18.20 7.87
CA GLN A 183 11.87 18.31 9.20
C GLN A 183 13.40 18.25 9.12
N THR A 184 14.07 19.00 10.01
CA THR A 184 15.51 18.86 10.21
C THR A 184 15.78 17.97 11.41
N ILE A 185 16.43 16.84 11.18
CA ILE A 185 16.78 15.86 12.20
C ILE A 185 18.27 15.59 12.12
N GLY A 186 19.01 15.86 13.20
CA GLY A 186 20.48 15.66 13.22
C GLY A 186 21.21 16.44 12.12
N GLY A 187 20.76 17.64 11.78
CA GLY A 187 21.37 18.50 10.76
C GLY A 187 21.04 18.14 9.31
N LYS A 188 20.28 17.06 9.06
CA LYS A 188 19.81 16.67 7.72
C LYS A 188 18.33 16.95 7.55
N ARG A 189 17.92 17.30 6.32
CA ARG A 189 16.53 17.55 5.97
C ARG A 189 15.83 16.25 5.59
N TYR A 190 14.77 15.91 6.29
CA TYR A 190 13.93 14.74 6.04
C TYR A 190 12.55 15.16 5.55
N PHE A 191 11.99 14.36 4.67
CA PHE A 191 10.57 14.38 4.28
C PHE A 191 9.81 13.43 5.19
N LEU A 192 8.78 13.92 5.87
CA LEU A 192 7.83 13.15 6.65
C LEU A 192 6.76 12.60 5.71
N SER A 193 6.74 11.28 5.53
CA SER A 193 5.92 10.65 4.47
C SER A 193 4.43 10.61 4.79
N GLY A 194 4.05 10.75 6.06
CA GLY A 194 2.70 10.48 6.52
C GLY A 194 2.36 8.98 6.53
N ASP A 195 3.31 8.10 6.21
CA ASP A 195 3.17 6.66 6.36
C ASP A 195 3.78 6.23 7.69
N ILE A 196 3.16 5.25 8.33
CA ILE A 196 3.59 4.67 9.61
C ILE A 196 4.28 3.35 9.33
N GLY A 197 5.34 3.07 10.09
CA GLY A 197 6.07 1.82 9.96
C GLY A 197 7.18 1.69 10.98
N HIS A 198 7.91 0.62 10.87
CA HIS A 198 9.07 0.33 11.72
C HIS A 198 10.15 -0.43 10.94
N PHE A 199 11.36 -0.42 11.45
CA PHE A 199 12.36 -1.39 11.06
C PHE A 199 12.25 -2.62 11.96
N ASP A 200 12.25 -3.79 11.35
CA ASP A 200 12.35 -5.04 12.10
C ASP A 200 13.78 -5.30 12.59
N LYS A 201 13.98 -6.38 13.34
CA LYS A 201 15.29 -6.74 13.92
C LYS A 201 16.36 -7.06 12.88
N GLU A 202 15.97 -7.35 11.65
CA GLU A 202 16.86 -7.67 10.53
C GLU A 202 17.12 -6.43 9.66
N GLY A 203 16.49 -5.29 9.97
CA GLY A 203 16.64 -4.02 9.27
C GLY A 203 15.72 -3.83 8.06
N TYR A 204 14.71 -4.69 7.88
CA TYR A 204 13.70 -4.49 6.84
C TYR A 204 12.69 -3.46 7.28
N LEU A 205 12.33 -2.56 6.36
CA LEU A 205 11.27 -1.59 6.57
C LEU A 205 9.90 -2.26 6.37
N VAL A 206 9.03 -2.12 7.35
CA VAL A 206 7.64 -2.56 7.31
C VAL A 206 6.76 -1.30 7.36
N ILE A 207 5.85 -1.17 6.40
CA ILE A 207 4.84 -0.10 6.39
C ILE A 207 3.55 -0.66 6.97
N THR A 208 3.10 -0.09 8.08
CA THR A 208 1.94 -0.60 8.81
C THR A 208 0.65 0.16 8.47
N ASP A 209 0.69 1.49 8.34
CA ASP A 209 -0.51 2.29 8.01
C ASP A 209 -0.15 3.71 7.53
N ARG A 210 -1.17 4.59 7.52
CA ARG A 210 -1.04 6.03 7.27
C ARG A 210 -1.44 6.85 8.48
N LYS A 211 -0.64 7.86 8.79
CA LYS A 211 -0.87 8.81 9.91
C LYS A 211 -2.28 9.42 9.85
N LYS A 212 -2.73 9.84 8.67
CA LYS A 212 -4.04 10.46 8.45
C LYS A 212 -5.23 9.50 8.61
N ASP A 213 -4.98 8.20 8.53
CA ASP A 213 -6.02 7.17 8.64
C ASP A 213 -6.08 6.60 10.06
N MET A 214 -5.17 7.03 10.97
CA MET A 214 -5.16 6.65 12.38
C MET A 214 -6.48 6.97 13.06
N ILE A 215 -7.00 6.01 13.80
CA ILE A 215 -8.23 6.14 14.60
C ILE A 215 -7.84 6.42 16.04
N ASN A 216 -8.30 7.53 16.59
CA ASN A 216 -8.06 7.89 17.98
C ASN A 216 -9.18 7.32 18.87
N VAL A 217 -8.92 6.21 19.53
CA VAL A 217 -9.88 5.58 20.43
C VAL A 217 -9.48 5.87 21.88
N SER A 218 -10.02 6.95 22.45
CA SER A 218 -9.76 7.38 23.84
C SER A 218 -8.25 7.51 24.15
N GLY A 219 -7.51 8.15 23.23
CA GLY A 219 -6.07 8.36 23.32
C GLY A 219 -5.20 7.18 22.87
N LEU A 220 -5.80 6.05 22.54
CA LEU A 220 -5.10 4.90 21.95
C LEU A 220 -5.16 4.97 20.43
N LYS A 221 -4.03 4.75 19.78
CA LYS A 221 -3.89 4.78 18.31
C LYS A 221 -4.24 3.41 17.74
N ALA A 222 -5.37 3.33 17.02
CA ALA A 222 -5.76 2.13 16.29
C ALA A 222 -5.46 2.33 14.79
N TRP A 223 -4.78 1.36 14.21
CA TRP A 223 -4.35 1.42 12.80
C TRP A 223 -5.31 0.62 11.93
N PRO A 224 -6.03 1.26 10.98
CA PRO A 224 -6.98 0.58 10.12
C PRO A 224 -6.44 -0.64 9.40
N ALA A 225 -5.23 -0.56 8.82
CA ALA A 225 -4.66 -1.67 8.05
C ALA A 225 -4.44 -2.92 8.91
N GLU A 226 -3.98 -2.77 10.16
CA GLU A 226 -3.83 -3.89 11.10
C GLU A 226 -5.18 -4.57 11.40
N ILE A 227 -6.22 -3.76 11.57
CA ILE A 227 -7.56 -4.27 11.84
C ILE A 227 -8.15 -4.96 10.59
N GLU A 228 -7.94 -4.40 9.41
CA GLU A 228 -8.35 -4.95 8.12
C GLU A 228 -7.68 -6.31 7.86
N GLU A 229 -6.38 -6.42 8.13
CA GLU A 229 -5.62 -7.67 8.00
C GLU A 229 -6.22 -8.75 8.90
N LEU A 230 -6.41 -8.45 10.19
CA LEU A 230 -7.02 -9.37 11.14
C LEU A 230 -8.45 -9.77 10.72
N LEU A 231 -9.26 -8.83 10.24
CA LEU A 231 -10.62 -9.16 9.75
C LEU A 231 -10.58 -10.08 8.53
N THR A 232 -9.62 -9.92 7.63
CA THR A 232 -9.48 -10.76 6.43
C THR A 232 -8.96 -12.18 6.72
N GLU A 233 -8.49 -12.47 7.95
CA GLU A 233 -8.25 -13.86 8.40
C GLU A 233 -9.58 -14.63 8.58
N HIS A 234 -10.71 -13.94 8.70
CA HIS A 234 -12.01 -14.60 8.82
C HIS A 234 -12.39 -15.29 7.50
N PRO A 235 -12.73 -16.60 7.50
CA PRO A 235 -12.89 -17.39 6.27
C PRO A 235 -13.99 -16.91 5.33
N LYS A 236 -14.94 -16.11 5.83
CA LYS A 236 -16.04 -15.56 5.04
C LYS A 236 -15.75 -14.16 4.50
N ILE A 237 -14.66 -13.50 4.90
CA ILE A 237 -14.35 -12.14 4.47
C ILE A 237 -13.38 -12.17 3.29
N GLN A 238 -13.78 -11.54 2.19
CA GLN A 238 -12.93 -11.33 1.02
C GLN A 238 -12.10 -10.05 1.15
N MET A 239 -12.73 -8.97 1.62
CA MET A 239 -12.09 -7.66 1.80
C MET A 239 -12.70 -6.95 3.01
N ALA A 240 -11.89 -6.16 3.67
CA ALA A 240 -12.33 -5.25 4.72
C ALA A 240 -11.74 -3.85 4.50
N ALA A 241 -12.46 -2.82 4.95
CA ALA A 241 -11.97 -1.47 5.10
C ALA A 241 -12.42 -0.92 6.45
N VAL A 242 -11.53 -0.23 7.15
CA VAL A 242 -11.78 0.26 8.49
C VAL A 242 -11.59 1.77 8.53
N ILE A 243 -12.50 2.46 9.17
CA ILE A 243 -12.44 3.90 9.40
C ILE A 243 -12.75 4.25 10.85
N GLY A 244 -12.29 5.43 11.29
CA GLY A 244 -12.76 6.08 12.51
C GLY A 244 -14.02 6.89 12.23
N ILE A 245 -14.98 6.77 13.10
CA ILE A 245 -16.19 7.63 13.13
C ILE A 245 -16.12 8.49 14.38
N PRO A 246 -16.23 9.84 14.26
CA PRO A 246 -16.27 10.73 15.42
C PRO A 246 -17.38 10.33 16.40
N ARG A 247 -17.10 10.43 17.69
CA ARG A 247 -18.09 10.19 18.73
C ARG A 247 -18.84 11.48 19.05
N GLU A 248 -20.16 11.42 19.04
CA GLU A 248 -21.03 12.56 19.38
C GLU A 248 -20.89 12.98 20.86
N ASP A 249 -20.67 12.00 21.74
CA ASP A 249 -20.58 12.19 23.20
C ASP A 249 -19.16 12.54 23.67
N ASP A 250 -18.14 12.44 22.82
CA ASP A 250 -16.74 12.62 23.22
C ASP A 250 -15.92 13.19 22.04
N PRO A 251 -16.02 14.51 21.77
CA PRO A 251 -15.32 15.15 20.66
C PRO A 251 -13.80 14.95 20.73
N GLY A 252 -13.19 14.57 19.62
CA GLY A 252 -11.77 14.24 19.51
C GLY A 252 -11.46 12.76 19.69
N ASN A 253 -12.45 11.94 20.05
CA ASN A 253 -12.35 10.49 20.03
C ASN A 253 -13.21 9.89 18.93
N GLU A 254 -12.79 8.73 18.47
CA GLU A 254 -13.44 8.02 17.36
C GLU A 254 -13.85 6.61 17.78
N THR A 255 -14.78 6.06 17.02
CA THR A 255 -15.22 4.66 17.10
C THR A 255 -14.78 3.92 15.85
N VAL A 256 -14.26 2.73 16.01
CA VAL A 256 -13.85 1.87 14.88
C VAL A 256 -15.08 1.30 14.18
N LYS A 257 -15.24 1.56 12.88
CA LYS A 257 -16.23 0.93 12.00
C LYS A 257 -15.55 0.14 10.89
N ALA A 258 -16.03 -1.07 10.64
CA ALA A 258 -15.58 -1.92 9.54
C ALA A 258 -16.61 -1.99 8.41
N TYR A 259 -16.15 -1.91 7.18
CA TYR A 259 -16.88 -2.25 5.96
C TYR A 259 -16.34 -3.57 5.44
N VAL A 260 -17.23 -4.52 5.18
CA VAL A 260 -16.87 -5.89 4.87
C VAL A 260 -17.50 -6.33 3.55
N VAL A 261 -16.67 -6.89 2.67
CA VAL A 261 -17.12 -7.63 1.48
C VAL A 261 -16.94 -9.11 1.77
N LEU A 262 -18.02 -9.86 1.68
CA LEU A 262 -17.99 -11.30 1.90
C LEU A 262 -17.44 -12.05 0.67
N ALA A 263 -16.84 -13.19 0.91
CA ALA A 263 -16.42 -14.08 -0.16
C ALA A 263 -17.65 -14.61 -0.93
N PRO A 264 -17.55 -14.94 -2.22
CA PRO A 264 -18.67 -15.39 -3.04
C PRO A 264 -19.41 -16.56 -2.39
N GLY A 265 -20.74 -16.42 -2.28
CA GLY A 265 -21.61 -17.45 -1.70
C GLY A 265 -21.59 -17.53 -0.18
N GLN A 266 -20.84 -16.67 0.50
CA GLN A 266 -20.83 -16.61 1.97
C GLN A 266 -21.88 -15.64 2.51
N THR A 267 -22.34 -15.93 3.73
CA THR A 267 -23.20 -15.05 4.52
C THR A 267 -22.64 -14.93 5.94
N ALA A 268 -22.72 -13.76 6.53
CA ALA A 268 -22.33 -13.50 7.92
C ALA A 268 -23.22 -12.41 8.52
N THR A 269 -23.31 -12.39 9.83
CA THR A 269 -23.96 -11.29 10.55
C THR A 269 -22.92 -10.35 11.15
N GLU A 270 -23.33 -9.12 11.46
CA GLU A 270 -22.48 -8.16 12.17
C GLU A 270 -21.97 -8.75 13.49
N GLU A 271 -22.86 -9.40 14.24
CA GLU A 271 -22.53 -10.03 15.54
C GLU A 271 -21.47 -11.14 15.39
N GLU A 272 -21.54 -11.95 14.32
CA GLU A 272 -20.52 -12.97 14.02
C GLU A 272 -19.15 -12.34 13.84
N ILE A 273 -19.04 -11.29 13.03
CA ILE A 273 -17.76 -10.60 12.78
C ILE A 273 -17.25 -9.90 14.04
N MET A 274 -18.12 -9.23 14.78
CA MET A 274 -17.74 -8.58 16.04
C MET A 274 -17.30 -9.59 17.11
N THR A 275 -17.90 -10.78 17.16
CA THR A 275 -17.49 -11.86 18.06
C THR A 275 -16.13 -12.40 17.68
N TRP A 276 -15.88 -12.65 16.41
CA TRP A 276 -14.56 -13.00 15.89
C TRP A 276 -13.48 -11.99 16.32
N ALA A 277 -13.78 -10.71 16.15
CA ALA A 277 -12.85 -9.63 16.51
C ALA A 277 -12.51 -9.59 18.01
N LYS A 278 -13.42 -10.05 18.90
CA LYS A 278 -13.15 -10.10 20.34
C LYS A 278 -11.99 -11.00 20.72
N ASP A 279 -11.85 -12.12 20.00
CA ASP A 279 -10.83 -13.12 20.28
C ASP A 279 -9.48 -12.79 19.63
N LYS A 280 -9.47 -11.92 18.65
CA LYS A 280 -8.30 -11.58 17.81
C LYS A 280 -7.67 -10.22 18.10
N MET A 281 -8.43 -9.29 18.68
CA MET A 281 -8.02 -7.88 18.78
C MET A 281 -8.15 -7.33 20.19
N ALA A 282 -7.24 -6.41 20.54
CA ALA A 282 -7.37 -5.59 21.74
C ALA A 282 -8.68 -4.77 21.72
N ALA A 283 -9.25 -4.49 22.88
CA ALA A 283 -10.58 -3.90 22.99
C ALA A 283 -10.78 -2.59 22.20
N TYR A 284 -9.76 -1.73 22.16
CA TYR A 284 -9.80 -0.45 21.46
C TYR A 284 -9.72 -0.59 19.93
N LYS A 285 -9.22 -1.71 19.40
CA LYS A 285 -9.13 -2.01 17.96
C LYS A 285 -10.40 -2.66 17.40
N ARG A 286 -11.29 -3.16 18.27
CA ARG A 286 -12.47 -3.91 17.85
C ARG A 286 -13.50 -3.01 17.17
N PRO A 287 -14.00 -3.37 16.00
CA PRO A 287 -15.11 -2.66 15.38
C PRO A 287 -16.32 -2.61 16.34
N LYS A 288 -16.95 -1.47 16.41
CA LYS A 288 -18.22 -1.25 17.13
C LYS A 288 -19.43 -1.29 16.20
N ALA A 289 -19.17 -1.25 14.91
CA ALA A 289 -20.18 -1.44 13.85
C ALA A 289 -19.53 -2.12 12.64
N VAL A 290 -20.31 -2.97 11.97
CA VAL A 290 -19.91 -3.65 10.72
C VAL A 290 -20.98 -3.39 9.68
N GLU A 291 -20.56 -2.91 8.50
CA GLU A 291 -21.45 -2.68 7.36
C GLU A 291 -21.01 -3.58 6.20
N PHE A 292 -21.93 -4.39 5.68
CA PHE A 292 -21.65 -5.24 4.53
C PHE A 292 -21.85 -4.46 3.23
N ARG A 293 -20.94 -4.65 2.27
CA ARG A 293 -20.95 -4.04 0.93
C ARG A 293 -20.67 -5.10 -0.14
N ASP A 294 -21.23 -4.90 -1.33
CA ASP A 294 -20.89 -5.73 -2.49
C ASP A 294 -19.48 -5.44 -3.02
N ALA A 295 -19.01 -4.19 -2.87
CA ALA A 295 -17.67 -3.75 -3.22
C ALA A 295 -17.24 -2.56 -2.38
N LEU A 296 -15.92 -2.40 -2.19
CA LEU A 296 -15.33 -1.21 -1.56
C LEU A 296 -14.89 -0.20 -2.64
N PRO A 297 -14.97 1.12 -2.35
CA PRO A 297 -14.47 2.13 -3.27
C PRO A 297 -12.95 2.01 -3.42
N GLN A 298 -12.48 1.91 -4.67
CA GLN A 298 -11.08 1.72 -4.99
C GLN A 298 -10.59 2.75 -6.00
N SER A 299 -9.29 3.09 -5.93
CA SER A 299 -8.60 3.86 -6.95
C SER A 299 -8.39 3.03 -8.22
N ALA A 300 -7.96 3.68 -9.32
CA ALA A 300 -7.60 2.99 -10.56
C ALA A 300 -6.49 1.93 -10.41
N VAL A 301 -5.73 1.99 -9.33
CA VAL A 301 -4.67 1.01 -8.97
C VAL A 301 -5.12 0.03 -7.88
N GLY A 302 -6.42 -0.10 -7.61
CA GLY A 302 -6.98 -1.08 -6.68
C GLY A 302 -6.81 -0.77 -5.19
N LYS A 303 -6.35 0.45 -4.83
CA LYS A 303 -6.23 0.87 -3.42
C LYS A 303 -7.59 1.29 -2.88
N VAL A 304 -7.99 0.76 -1.72
CA VAL A 304 -9.22 1.18 -1.02
C VAL A 304 -9.15 2.66 -0.66
N LEU A 305 -10.22 3.38 -0.97
CA LEU A 305 -10.37 4.82 -0.73
C LEU A 305 -11.17 5.06 0.55
N ARG A 306 -10.53 4.87 1.71
CA ARG A 306 -11.16 5.06 3.04
C ARG A 306 -11.81 6.43 3.21
N ARG A 307 -11.25 7.46 2.53
CA ARG A 307 -11.84 8.81 2.54
C ARG A 307 -13.29 8.80 2.06
N ILE A 308 -13.61 8.06 1.00
CA ILE A 308 -14.99 8.00 0.46
C ILE A 308 -15.92 7.39 1.50
N LEU A 309 -15.50 6.30 2.16
CA LEU A 309 -16.29 5.66 3.21
C LEU A 309 -16.51 6.60 4.41
N ARG A 310 -15.48 7.36 4.77
CA ARG A 310 -15.54 8.34 5.85
C ARG A 310 -16.48 9.51 5.48
N ASP A 311 -16.36 10.05 4.27
CA ASP A 311 -17.23 11.13 3.76
C ASP A 311 -18.72 10.68 3.75
N GLU A 312 -19.01 9.41 3.37
CA GLU A 312 -20.35 8.81 3.42
C GLU A 312 -20.91 8.76 4.86
N GLU A 313 -20.09 8.34 5.84
CA GLU A 313 -20.53 8.28 7.24
C GLU A 313 -20.81 9.66 7.82
N LEU A 314 -19.93 10.61 7.58
CA LEU A 314 -20.11 11.99 8.02
C LEU A 314 -21.34 12.65 7.41
N ALA A 315 -21.64 12.35 6.16
CA ALA A 315 -22.88 12.80 5.51
C ALA A 315 -24.13 12.21 6.20
N LYS A 316 -24.08 10.95 6.65
CA LYS A 316 -25.16 10.32 7.43
C LYS A 316 -25.35 11.01 8.80
N MET A 317 -24.25 11.46 9.41
CA MET A 317 -24.27 12.17 10.70
C MET A 317 -24.63 13.67 10.55
N GLY A 318 -24.69 14.21 9.33
CA GLY A 318 -24.97 15.63 9.07
C GLY A 318 -23.80 16.57 9.36
N GLU A 319 -22.61 16.06 9.55
CA GLU A 319 -21.39 16.83 9.82
C GLU A 319 -20.51 16.99 8.58
N LYS A 320 -19.94 18.19 8.38
CA LYS A 320 -18.81 18.38 7.48
C LYS A 320 -17.55 18.07 8.26
N TRP A 321 -16.89 16.99 7.91
CA TRP A 321 -15.62 16.60 8.53
C TRP A 321 -14.47 17.49 8.06
N GLU A 322 -13.78 18.11 9.01
CA GLU A 322 -12.46 18.71 8.79
C GLU A 322 -11.40 17.78 9.39
N PRO A 323 -10.35 17.39 8.62
CA PRO A 323 -9.26 16.60 9.17
C PRO A 323 -8.60 17.40 10.29
N SER A 324 -8.50 16.82 11.48
CA SER A 324 -7.63 17.34 12.53
C SER A 324 -6.21 17.41 11.97
N GLY A 325 -5.69 18.63 11.91
CA GLY A 325 -4.42 19.03 11.30
C GLY A 325 -3.18 18.40 11.93
#